data_ffa4637eb080bc14c9d9bcd47fc806c6
#
_entry.id   ffa4637eb080bc14c9d9bcd47fc806c6
#
_cell.length_a   1.000
_cell.length_b   1.000
_cell.length_c   1.000
_cell.angle_alpha   90.00
_cell.angle_beta   90.00
_cell.angle_gamma   90.00
#
_symmetry.space_group_name_H-M   'P 1'
#
loop_
_entity.id
_entity.type
_entity.pdbx_description
1 polymer ?
#
loop_
_entity_poly.entity_id
_entity_poly.type
_entity_poly.pdbx_seq_one_letter_code
_entity_poly.pdbx_strand_id
1 'polypeptide(L)'
;MHPGQYTVINTPKEDVLYKSIKDIEYHCEFLDSLNVDYKNKIILHIGGVYGDKKLAKENFLKGFKKLSDSSKKRLVIENDERNFSLDDVLDISSKLNIPVIFDNLHNICYGDNSYSLKEIYSLIIKTWNKELDGNMKVHYSEQDIFKKKGSHSPSISINSFLEYYEEVKEFSPDIMLEVKDKDVSAIKCINSLKEINKTLNSKAYREEIENYKLLLLQYDKDFQKNLNSFSKGLIEFYNYLDNLLLSPKDIIGFKYSLELAFNILKDHISNRESLYFKKLINEKEYEKAKVYLTKLVKKIKFPPKELSYYISQP
;
A
#
# COMPACT_ATOMS: atom_id res chain seq x y z
N MET A 1 5.37 0.68 11.72
CA MET A 1 4.31 -0.37 11.85
C MET A 1 2.96 0.31 11.99
N HIS A 2 1.88 -0.34 11.54
CA HIS A 2 0.52 0.20 11.66
C HIS A 2 -0.33 -0.81 12.46
N PRO A 3 -0.71 -0.51 13.73
CA PRO A 3 -1.63 -1.33 14.50
C PRO A 3 -3.00 -1.46 13.82
N GLY A 4 -3.76 -2.48 14.22
CA GLY A 4 -5.09 -2.71 13.64
C GLY A 4 -6.07 -1.55 13.91
N GLN A 5 -7.09 -1.42 13.07
CA GLN A 5 -8.10 -0.33 13.13
C GLN A 5 -8.87 -0.22 14.47
N TYR A 6 -8.76 -1.21 15.34
CA TYR A 6 -9.40 -1.21 16.66
C TYR A 6 -8.49 -0.69 17.77
N THR A 7 -7.23 -0.39 17.48
CA THR A 7 -6.27 0.20 18.41
C THR A 7 -6.50 1.69 18.51
N VAL A 8 -7.32 2.12 19.47
CA VAL A 8 -7.77 3.50 19.64
C VAL A 8 -7.59 3.95 21.08
N ILE A 9 -6.79 5.02 21.31
CA ILE A 9 -6.50 5.54 22.65
C ILE A 9 -7.40 6.72 23.05
N ASN A 10 -8.31 7.16 22.19
CA ASN A 10 -9.29 8.20 22.45
C ASN A 10 -10.65 7.65 22.93
N THR A 11 -10.74 6.34 23.07
CA THR A 11 -11.99 5.66 23.48
C THR A 11 -12.45 6.06 24.87
N PRO A 12 -13.77 6.24 25.10
CA PRO A 12 -14.31 6.46 26.44
C PRO A 12 -14.39 5.18 27.29
N LYS A 13 -14.16 4.00 26.68
CA LYS A 13 -14.22 2.69 27.37
C LYS A 13 -12.86 2.30 27.90
N GLU A 14 -12.73 2.15 29.22
CA GLU A 14 -11.45 1.86 29.87
C GLU A 14 -10.84 0.51 29.47
N ASP A 15 -11.66 -0.53 29.28
CA ASP A 15 -11.19 -1.84 28.84
C ASP A 15 -10.61 -1.81 27.42
N VAL A 16 -11.22 -1.02 26.50
CA VAL A 16 -10.71 -0.81 25.14
C VAL A 16 -9.43 0.02 25.19
N LEU A 17 -9.38 1.07 25.99
CA LEU A 17 -8.17 1.87 26.19
C LEU A 17 -7.00 1.02 26.69
N TYR A 18 -7.24 0.19 27.71
CA TYR A 18 -6.22 -0.72 28.25
C TYR A 18 -5.68 -1.67 27.16
N LYS A 19 -6.58 -2.30 26.38
CA LYS A 19 -6.19 -3.19 25.29
C LYS A 19 -5.41 -2.46 24.18
N SER A 20 -5.83 -1.24 23.84
CA SER A 20 -5.14 -0.42 22.83
C SER A 20 -3.75 0.00 23.29
N ILE A 21 -3.57 0.36 24.56
CA ILE A 21 -2.26 0.65 25.14
C ILE A 21 -1.37 -0.60 25.04
N LYS A 22 -1.88 -1.77 25.44
CA LYS A 22 -1.13 -3.03 25.36
C LYS A 22 -0.74 -3.41 23.94
N ASP A 23 -1.59 -3.14 22.98
CA ASP A 23 -1.28 -3.38 21.57
C ASP A 23 -0.16 -2.46 21.05
N ILE A 24 -0.20 -1.17 21.42
CA ILE A 24 0.88 -0.21 21.09
C ILE A 24 2.20 -0.63 21.75
N GLU A 25 2.17 -0.99 23.05
CA GLU A 25 3.36 -1.48 23.77
C GLU A 25 3.94 -2.74 23.11
N TYR A 26 3.08 -3.69 22.69
CA TYR A 26 3.52 -4.87 21.94
C TYR A 26 4.24 -4.51 20.64
N HIS A 27 3.70 -3.55 19.87
CA HIS A 27 4.37 -3.09 18.64
C HIS A 27 5.71 -2.41 18.95
N CYS A 28 5.79 -1.69 20.06
CA CYS A 28 7.02 -1.07 20.50
C CYS A 28 8.07 -2.12 20.91
N GLU A 29 7.69 -3.09 21.75
CA GLU A 29 8.55 -4.21 22.16
C GLU A 29 9.03 -5.03 20.96
N PHE A 30 8.17 -5.23 19.95
CA PHE A 30 8.55 -5.91 18.72
C PHE A 30 9.65 -5.14 17.96
N LEU A 31 9.52 -3.82 17.80
CA LEU A 31 10.55 -2.98 17.16
C LEU A 31 11.85 -2.96 17.99
N ASP A 32 11.74 -2.90 19.32
CA ASP A 32 12.89 -2.93 20.22
C ASP A 32 13.64 -4.28 20.12
N SER A 33 12.90 -5.39 19.98
CA SER A 33 13.50 -6.72 19.80
C SER A 33 14.25 -6.89 18.47
N LEU A 34 13.90 -6.08 17.46
CA LEU A 34 14.63 -6.00 16.19
C LEU A 34 15.86 -5.09 16.27
N ASN A 35 16.16 -4.48 17.42
CA ASN A 35 17.24 -3.53 17.62
C ASN A 35 17.21 -2.32 16.66
N VAL A 36 16.00 -1.89 16.25
CA VAL A 36 15.83 -0.70 15.42
C VAL A 36 15.60 0.54 16.28
N ASP A 37 16.10 1.69 15.82
CA ASP A 37 15.99 2.96 16.54
C ASP A 37 14.54 3.54 16.53
N TYR A 38 14.35 4.69 17.21
CA TYR A 38 13.06 5.37 17.30
C TYR A 38 12.59 6.04 15.99
N LYS A 39 13.42 6.03 14.92
CA LYS A 39 13.02 6.46 13.57
C LYS A 39 12.06 5.45 12.92
N ASN A 40 12.00 4.24 13.47
CA ASN A 40 11.03 3.22 13.09
C ASN A 40 9.76 3.44 13.91
N LYS A 41 8.73 4.00 13.25
CA LYS A 41 7.53 4.55 13.87
C LYS A 41 6.37 3.56 13.97
N ILE A 42 5.47 3.85 14.90
CA ILE A 42 4.15 3.21 15.07
C ILE A 42 3.11 4.26 14.66
N ILE A 43 2.32 3.96 13.65
CA ILE A 43 1.35 4.87 13.05
C ILE A 43 -0.01 4.60 13.67
N LEU A 44 -0.70 5.64 14.13
CA LEU A 44 -2.00 5.50 14.77
C LEU A 44 -2.98 6.55 14.24
N HIS A 45 -4.19 6.12 13.87
CA HIS A 45 -5.32 7.02 13.70
C HIS A 45 -5.84 7.51 15.04
N ILE A 46 -6.47 8.69 15.06
CA ILE A 46 -7.01 9.25 16.30
C ILE A 46 -8.14 8.36 16.86
N GLY A 47 -8.98 7.81 15.99
CA GLY A 47 -10.05 6.89 16.36
C GLY A 47 -11.46 7.45 16.14
N GLY A 48 -12.42 7.09 16.97
CA GLY A 48 -13.81 7.51 16.83
C GLY A 48 -14.10 8.88 17.44
N VAL A 49 -15.14 9.56 16.91
CA VAL A 49 -15.62 10.86 17.45
C VAL A 49 -16.48 10.70 18.70
N TYR A 50 -17.16 9.56 18.87
CA TYR A 50 -18.03 9.23 20.01
C TYR A 50 -19.07 10.30 20.35
N GLY A 51 -19.56 11.02 19.34
CA GLY A 51 -20.58 12.07 19.49
C GLY A 51 -20.03 13.47 19.79
N ASP A 52 -18.79 13.60 20.24
CA ASP A 52 -18.12 14.88 20.53
C ASP A 52 -16.65 14.83 20.10
N LYS A 53 -16.35 15.50 18.99
CA LYS A 53 -15.00 15.53 18.40
C LYS A 53 -13.97 16.22 19.31
N LYS A 54 -14.37 17.27 20.02
CA LYS A 54 -13.49 17.99 20.96
C LYS A 54 -13.11 17.08 22.12
N LEU A 55 -14.09 16.42 22.73
CA LEU A 55 -13.86 15.45 23.80
C LEU A 55 -13.02 14.26 23.33
N ALA A 56 -13.25 13.79 22.09
CA ALA A 56 -12.46 12.70 21.52
C ALA A 56 -10.97 13.08 21.35
N LYS A 57 -10.66 14.33 20.94
CA LYS A 57 -9.29 14.85 20.92
C LYS A 57 -8.69 14.94 22.33
N GLU A 58 -9.44 15.45 23.31
CA GLU A 58 -9.00 15.51 24.70
C GLU A 58 -8.72 14.11 25.27
N ASN A 59 -9.55 13.14 24.95
CA ASN A 59 -9.34 11.74 25.36
C ASN A 59 -8.09 11.14 24.73
N PHE A 60 -7.79 11.48 23.47
CA PHE A 60 -6.53 11.08 22.83
C PHE A 60 -5.32 11.61 23.62
N LEU A 61 -5.33 12.90 24.00
CA LEU A 61 -4.27 13.49 24.81
C LEU A 61 -4.09 12.77 26.18
N LYS A 62 -5.22 12.36 26.82
CA LYS A 62 -5.20 11.60 28.07
C LYS A 62 -4.66 10.18 27.87
N GLY A 63 -5.10 9.51 26.77
CA GLY A 63 -4.64 8.16 26.42
C GLY A 63 -3.13 8.14 26.12
N PHE A 64 -2.63 9.11 25.36
CA PHE A 64 -1.21 9.26 25.07
C PHE A 64 -0.34 9.38 26.31
N LYS A 65 -0.79 10.12 27.34
CA LYS A 65 -0.05 10.25 28.62
C LYS A 65 0.16 8.91 29.33
N LYS A 66 -0.72 7.93 29.10
CA LYS A 66 -0.65 6.59 29.72
C LYS A 66 0.33 5.63 29.02
N LEU A 67 0.84 5.99 27.84
CA LEU A 67 1.84 5.19 27.13
C LEU A 67 3.21 5.28 27.82
N SER A 68 4.04 4.25 27.64
CA SER A 68 5.45 4.27 28.04
C SER A 68 6.23 5.36 27.25
N ASP A 69 7.37 5.75 27.78
CA ASP A 69 8.23 6.75 27.11
C ASP A 69 8.81 6.20 25.78
N SER A 70 9.05 4.88 25.69
CA SER A 70 9.48 4.22 24.47
C SER A 70 8.37 4.29 23.41
N SER A 71 7.14 3.94 23.77
CA SER A 71 5.98 4.00 22.86
C SER A 71 5.69 5.43 22.41
N LYS A 72 5.77 6.43 23.30
CA LYS A 72 5.60 7.85 22.93
C LYS A 72 6.61 8.32 21.89
N LYS A 73 7.89 7.90 22.00
CA LYS A 73 8.94 8.24 21.02
C LYS A 73 8.72 7.61 19.65
N ARG A 74 8.03 6.45 19.60
CA ARG A 74 7.74 5.77 18.34
C ARG A 74 6.43 6.20 17.70
N LEU A 75 5.50 6.78 18.48
CA LEU A 75 4.17 7.10 17.98
C LEU A 75 4.18 8.29 17.02
N VAL A 76 3.45 8.12 15.92
CA VAL A 76 3.07 9.18 14.96
C VAL A 76 1.57 9.06 14.68
N ILE A 77 0.93 10.15 14.30
CA ILE A 77 -0.52 10.18 14.04
C ILE A 77 -0.81 10.53 12.60
N GLU A 78 -1.93 10.02 12.11
CA GLU A 78 -2.35 10.12 10.73
C GLU A 78 -3.77 10.70 10.62
N ASN A 79 -4.04 11.53 9.58
CA ASN A 79 -5.38 11.93 9.22
C ASN A 79 -6.19 10.73 8.72
N ASP A 80 -7.52 10.76 8.88
CA ASP A 80 -8.38 9.67 8.47
C ASP A 80 -9.46 10.11 7.46
N GLU A 81 -10.10 9.14 6.83
CA GLU A 81 -11.06 9.36 5.75
C GLU A 81 -12.47 9.79 6.23
N ARG A 82 -12.69 10.01 7.57
CA ARG A 82 -14.05 10.21 8.11
C ARG A 82 -14.17 11.18 9.26
N ASN A 83 -13.22 11.18 10.20
CA ASN A 83 -13.39 11.78 11.51
C ASN A 83 -12.40 12.91 11.78
N PHE A 84 -11.12 12.73 11.45
CA PHE A 84 -10.06 13.66 11.82
C PHE A 84 -9.26 14.08 10.58
N SER A 85 -9.46 15.34 10.19
CA SER A 85 -8.76 15.98 9.08
C SER A 85 -7.28 16.23 9.40
N LEU A 86 -6.52 16.72 8.42
CA LEU A 86 -5.15 17.18 8.62
C LEU A 86 -5.05 18.22 9.73
N ASP A 87 -5.96 19.22 9.77
CA ASP A 87 -5.95 20.26 10.82
C ASP A 87 -6.19 19.68 12.21
N ASP A 88 -7.07 18.67 12.32
CA ASP A 88 -7.30 17.99 13.60
C ASP A 88 -6.05 17.29 14.12
N VAL A 89 -5.33 16.58 13.25
CA VAL A 89 -4.11 15.87 13.66
C VAL A 89 -2.95 16.84 13.91
N LEU A 90 -2.86 17.94 13.17
CA LEU A 90 -1.89 19.02 13.45
C LEU A 90 -2.15 19.70 14.80
N ASP A 91 -3.42 19.93 15.17
CA ASP A 91 -3.78 20.46 16.50
C ASP A 91 -3.37 19.52 17.63
N ILE A 92 -3.58 18.19 17.47
CA ILE A 92 -3.14 17.18 18.45
C ILE A 92 -1.60 17.11 18.49
N SER A 93 -0.95 17.08 17.33
CA SER A 93 0.50 17.05 17.18
C SER A 93 1.17 18.22 17.92
N SER A 94 0.64 19.45 17.77
CA SER A 94 1.17 20.63 18.43
C SER A 94 1.14 20.54 19.97
N LYS A 95 0.14 19.85 20.54
CA LYS A 95 -0.03 19.66 21.99
C LYS A 95 0.84 18.54 22.58
N LEU A 96 1.17 17.54 21.76
CA LEU A 96 1.92 16.36 22.18
C LEU A 96 3.37 16.33 21.69
N ASN A 97 3.70 17.23 20.76
CA ASN A 97 5.00 17.27 20.07
C ASN A 97 5.34 15.91 19.42
N ILE A 98 4.39 15.37 18.63
CA ILE A 98 4.55 14.10 17.91
C ILE A 98 4.39 14.33 16.41
N PRO A 99 5.11 13.58 15.56
CA PRO A 99 5.04 13.75 14.12
C PRO A 99 3.68 13.37 13.53
N VAL A 100 3.33 14.01 12.40
CA VAL A 100 2.12 13.74 11.61
C VAL A 100 2.51 13.02 10.33
N ILE A 101 1.81 11.94 10.01
CA ILE A 101 1.77 11.30 8.69
C ILE A 101 0.57 11.87 7.93
N PHE A 102 0.80 12.26 6.70
CA PHE A 102 -0.24 12.66 5.77
C PHE A 102 -0.57 11.51 4.83
N ASP A 103 -1.84 11.10 4.80
CA ASP A 103 -2.39 10.26 3.74
C ASP A 103 -3.19 11.11 2.76
N ASN A 104 -2.81 11.06 1.48
CA ASN A 104 -3.42 11.86 0.43
C ASN A 104 -4.87 11.43 0.14
N LEU A 105 -5.17 10.12 0.13
CA LEU A 105 -6.52 9.63 -0.15
C LEU A 105 -7.48 9.94 1.01
N HIS A 106 -7.03 9.80 2.25
CA HIS A 106 -7.81 10.20 3.41
C HIS A 106 -8.15 11.69 3.36
N ASN A 107 -7.19 12.54 2.95
CA ASN A 107 -7.45 13.96 2.79
C ASN A 107 -8.46 14.26 1.66
N ILE A 108 -8.39 13.58 0.52
CA ILE A 108 -9.40 13.67 -0.55
C ILE A 108 -10.77 13.21 -0.05
N CYS A 109 -10.81 12.25 0.87
CA CYS A 109 -12.06 11.75 1.44
C CYS A 109 -12.68 12.70 2.46
N TYR A 110 -11.87 13.31 3.33
CA TYR A 110 -12.36 14.07 4.49
C TYR A 110 -11.61 15.39 4.74
N GLY A 111 -10.75 15.84 3.88
CA GLY A 111 -10.12 17.16 3.95
C GLY A 111 -11.03 18.26 3.41
N ASP A 112 -10.71 19.50 3.74
CA ASP A 112 -11.39 20.69 3.19
C ASP A 112 -10.77 21.17 1.87
N ASN A 113 -9.63 20.57 1.46
CA ASN A 113 -8.85 20.90 0.26
C ASN A 113 -8.44 22.39 0.17
N SER A 114 -8.35 23.08 1.32
CA SER A 114 -7.93 24.50 1.38
C SER A 114 -6.43 24.69 1.10
N TYR A 115 -5.63 23.66 1.28
CA TYR A 115 -4.19 23.70 1.09
C TYR A 115 -3.76 22.98 -0.19
N SER A 116 -2.79 23.57 -0.89
CA SER A 116 -2.03 22.87 -1.92
C SER A 116 -1.16 21.76 -1.30
N LEU A 117 -0.76 20.79 -2.09
CA LEU A 117 0.08 19.69 -1.61
C LEU A 117 1.42 20.20 -1.02
N LYS A 118 2.03 21.23 -1.64
CA LYS A 118 3.26 21.89 -1.12
C LYS A 118 3.05 22.57 0.23
N GLU A 119 1.90 23.22 0.43
CA GLU A 119 1.56 23.82 1.72
C GLU A 119 1.40 22.76 2.80
N ILE A 120 0.68 21.67 2.49
CA ILE A 120 0.53 20.51 3.38
C ILE A 120 1.90 19.99 3.82
N TYR A 121 2.80 19.73 2.85
CA TYR A 121 4.14 19.22 3.14
C TYR A 121 4.97 20.20 3.96
N SER A 122 4.82 21.50 3.70
CA SER A 122 5.47 22.55 4.49
C SER A 122 4.95 22.63 5.93
N LEU A 123 3.72 22.20 6.20
CA LEU A 123 3.17 22.10 7.56
C LEU A 123 3.65 20.83 8.25
N ILE A 124 3.52 19.68 7.61
CA ILE A 124 3.84 18.40 8.27
C ILE A 124 5.34 18.21 8.52
N ILE A 125 6.22 18.71 7.63
CA ILE A 125 7.67 18.58 7.84
C ILE A 125 8.14 19.26 9.14
N LYS A 126 7.44 20.29 9.60
CA LYS A 126 7.73 20.99 10.86
C LYS A 126 7.44 20.12 12.09
N THR A 127 6.63 19.07 11.95
CA THR A 127 6.32 18.13 13.03
C THR A 127 7.38 17.04 13.19
N TRP A 128 8.28 16.91 12.20
CA TRP A 128 9.33 15.88 12.17
C TRP A 128 10.68 16.45 12.61
N ASN A 129 11.30 15.81 13.59
CA ASN A 129 12.70 16.04 13.95
C ASN A 129 13.57 14.97 13.27
N LYS A 130 14.35 15.37 12.25
CA LYS A 130 15.15 14.44 11.45
C LYS A 130 16.12 13.57 12.26
N GLU A 131 16.65 14.08 13.35
CA GLU A 131 17.59 13.33 14.20
C GLU A 131 16.86 12.30 15.07
N LEU A 132 15.71 12.66 15.61
CA LEU A 132 14.92 11.81 16.51
C LEU A 132 13.96 10.91 15.77
N ASP A 133 13.30 11.43 14.72
CA ASP A 133 12.18 10.77 14.05
C ASP A 133 12.56 10.20 12.68
N GLY A 134 13.72 10.58 12.13
CA GLY A 134 14.13 10.23 10.78
C GLY A 134 13.52 11.16 9.72
N ASN A 135 13.49 10.71 8.47
CA ASN A 135 12.82 11.43 7.39
C ASN A 135 11.32 11.48 7.65
N MET A 136 10.69 12.58 7.23
CA MET A 136 9.24 12.70 7.19
C MET A 136 8.64 11.52 6.39
N LYS A 137 7.64 10.85 6.96
CA LYS A 137 6.94 9.73 6.32
C LYS A 137 5.54 10.18 5.93
N VAL A 138 5.10 9.70 4.77
CA VAL A 138 3.76 9.97 4.22
C VAL A 138 3.17 8.70 3.65
N HIS A 139 1.86 8.63 3.59
CA HIS A 139 1.15 7.59 2.86
C HIS A 139 0.69 8.12 1.50
N TYR A 140 0.85 7.30 0.48
CA TYR A 140 0.30 7.55 -0.84
C TYR A 140 -0.60 6.39 -1.22
N SER A 141 -1.83 6.71 -1.53
CA SER A 141 -2.84 5.76 -1.98
C SER A 141 -3.75 6.36 -3.05
N GLU A 142 -4.38 5.50 -3.84
CA GLU A 142 -5.31 5.88 -4.88
C GLU A 142 -6.67 5.22 -4.63
N GLN A 143 -7.75 5.92 -5.02
CA GLN A 143 -9.11 5.41 -4.90
C GLN A 143 -9.37 4.26 -5.88
N ASP A 144 -9.90 3.15 -5.37
CA ASP A 144 -10.48 2.11 -6.21
C ASP A 144 -11.81 2.64 -6.80
N ILE A 145 -11.79 2.94 -8.11
CA ILE A 145 -12.93 3.56 -8.81
C ILE A 145 -14.19 2.68 -8.84
N PHE A 146 -14.04 1.37 -8.60
CA PHE A 146 -15.14 0.40 -8.57
C PHE A 146 -15.68 0.14 -7.17
N LYS A 147 -15.13 0.82 -6.14
CA LYS A 147 -15.50 0.60 -4.74
C LYS A 147 -15.90 1.88 -4.03
N LYS A 148 -16.40 1.71 -2.80
CA LYS A 148 -16.78 2.84 -1.95
C LYS A 148 -15.61 3.81 -1.73
N LYS A 149 -15.93 5.08 -1.50
CA LYS A 149 -14.99 6.14 -1.16
C LYS A 149 -14.06 5.69 -0.01
N GLY A 150 -12.77 5.95 -0.14
CA GLY A 150 -11.72 5.52 0.80
C GLY A 150 -11.25 4.08 0.60
N SER A 151 -11.66 3.40 -0.47
CA SER A 151 -11.11 2.07 -0.80
C SER A 151 -9.86 2.18 -1.63
N HIS A 152 -8.76 1.59 -1.17
CA HIS A 152 -7.48 1.60 -1.89
C HIS A 152 -7.53 0.81 -3.18
N SER A 153 -6.89 1.35 -4.23
CA SER A 153 -6.79 0.76 -5.56
C SER A 153 -6.10 -0.62 -5.55
N PRO A 154 -6.35 -1.46 -6.56
CA PRO A 154 -5.61 -2.71 -6.75
C PRO A 154 -4.12 -2.50 -7.05
N SER A 155 -3.78 -1.46 -7.81
CA SER A 155 -2.42 -1.08 -8.22
C SER A 155 -2.31 0.44 -8.27
N ILE A 156 -1.09 0.98 -8.17
CA ILE A 156 -0.81 2.41 -8.33
C ILE A 156 -0.71 2.76 -9.82
N SER A 157 -1.38 3.83 -10.26
CA SER A 157 -1.17 4.43 -11.58
C SER A 157 0.18 5.10 -11.63
N ILE A 158 1.01 4.74 -12.62
CA ILE A 158 2.36 5.31 -12.68
C ILE A 158 2.35 6.81 -12.99
N ASN A 159 1.43 7.28 -13.85
CA ASN A 159 1.32 8.71 -14.15
C ASN A 159 0.93 9.50 -12.93
N SER A 160 -0.12 9.08 -12.21
CA SER A 160 -0.59 9.77 -11.00
C SER A 160 0.49 9.81 -9.91
N PHE A 161 1.23 8.71 -9.74
CA PHE A 161 2.35 8.67 -8.81
C PHE A 161 3.48 9.63 -9.20
N LEU A 162 3.85 9.69 -10.48
CA LEU A 162 4.91 10.57 -10.93
C LEU A 162 4.51 12.05 -10.83
N GLU A 163 3.26 12.40 -11.14
CA GLU A 163 2.72 13.75 -10.92
C GLU A 163 2.81 14.14 -9.45
N TYR A 164 2.32 13.28 -8.55
CA TYR A 164 2.43 13.49 -7.11
C TYR A 164 3.87 13.64 -6.66
N TYR A 165 4.76 12.73 -7.10
CA TYR A 165 6.18 12.76 -6.72
C TYR A 165 6.87 14.05 -7.15
N GLU A 166 6.59 14.56 -8.35
CA GLU A 166 7.14 15.84 -8.82
C GLU A 166 6.78 17.02 -7.91
N GLU A 167 5.58 17.03 -7.34
CA GLU A 167 5.15 18.08 -6.42
C GLU A 167 5.84 18.02 -5.06
N VAL A 168 6.21 16.80 -4.59
CA VAL A 168 6.68 16.60 -3.21
C VAL A 168 8.15 16.24 -3.08
N LYS A 169 8.87 15.95 -4.17
CA LYS A 169 10.26 15.48 -4.15
C LYS A 169 11.23 16.40 -3.45
N GLU A 170 10.99 17.72 -3.44
CA GLU A 170 11.82 18.70 -2.75
C GLU A 170 11.86 18.49 -1.22
N PHE A 171 10.81 17.92 -0.64
CA PHE A 171 10.73 17.58 0.77
C PHE A 171 11.42 16.25 1.12
N SER A 172 11.79 15.45 0.12
CA SER A 172 12.43 14.15 0.25
C SER A 172 11.75 13.21 1.27
N PRO A 173 10.41 12.99 1.20
CA PRO A 173 9.71 12.13 2.14
C PRO A 173 10.01 10.65 1.88
N ASP A 174 9.91 9.84 2.95
CA ASP A 174 9.74 8.40 2.81
C ASP A 174 8.26 8.12 2.47
N ILE A 175 7.98 7.63 1.27
CA ILE A 175 6.61 7.39 0.79
C ILE A 175 6.25 5.93 1.03
N MET A 176 5.23 5.68 1.84
CA MET A 176 4.61 4.36 2.00
C MET A 176 3.40 4.26 1.07
N LEU A 177 3.39 3.24 0.21
CA LEU A 177 2.25 2.98 -0.69
C LEU A 177 1.21 2.12 0.02
N GLU A 178 -0.02 2.62 0.12
CA GLU A 178 -1.16 1.84 0.62
C GLU A 178 -1.99 1.33 -0.55
N VAL A 179 -1.62 0.17 -1.05
CA VAL A 179 -2.17 -0.46 -2.26
C VAL A 179 -2.32 -1.97 -2.07
N LYS A 180 -3.20 -2.62 -2.84
CA LYS A 180 -3.48 -4.06 -2.62
C LYS A 180 -2.42 -4.99 -3.16
N ASP A 181 -1.74 -4.63 -4.25
CA ASP A 181 -0.63 -5.39 -4.83
C ASP A 181 0.72 -5.17 -4.14
N LYS A 182 0.75 -4.30 -3.10
CA LYS A 182 1.88 -4.10 -2.16
C LYS A 182 3.21 -3.81 -2.86
N ASP A 183 4.14 -4.78 -2.78
CA ASP A 183 5.50 -4.68 -3.31
C ASP A 183 5.55 -4.57 -4.84
N VAL A 184 4.54 -5.06 -5.57
CA VAL A 184 4.48 -4.93 -7.03
C VAL A 184 4.40 -3.46 -7.44
N SER A 185 3.46 -2.69 -6.86
CA SER A 185 3.40 -1.24 -7.07
C SER A 185 4.62 -0.51 -6.53
N ALA A 186 5.19 -0.94 -5.40
CA ALA A 186 6.41 -0.33 -4.87
C ALA A 186 7.60 -0.49 -5.83
N ILE A 187 7.78 -1.68 -6.41
CA ILE A 187 8.80 -1.94 -7.43
C ILE A 187 8.55 -1.09 -8.67
N LYS A 188 7.29 -1.01 -9.13
CA LYS A 188 6.89 -0.17 -10.27
C LYS A 188 7.29 1.29 -10.08
N CYS A 189 6.94 1.88 -8.94
CA CYS A 189 7.30 3.26 -8.60
C CYS A 189 8.82 3.45 -8.50
N ILE A 190 9.54 2.57 -7.81
CA ILE A 190 11.01 2.62 -7.66
C ILE A 190 11.69 2.52 -9.03
N ASN A 191 11.26 1.60 -9.89
CA ASN A 191 11.86 1.44 -11.22
C ASN A 191 11.62 2.66 -12.09
N SER A 192 10.45 3.28 -12.02
CA SER A 192 10.15 4.53 -12.73
C SER A 192 11.03 5.68 -12.27
N LEU A 193 11.26 5.83 -10.97
CA LEU A 193 12.19 6.83 -10.45
C LEU A 193 13.65 6.53 -10.85
N LYS A 194 14.05 5.26 -10.90
CA LYS A 194 15.38 4.87 -11.41
C LYS A 194 15.54 5.18 -12.89
N GLU A 195 14.49 5.04 -13.67
CA GLU A 195 14.51 5.39 -15.10
C GLU A 195 14.67 6.90 -15.30
N ILE A 196 13.87 7.72 -14.58
CA ILE A 196 14.00 9.19 -14.61
C ILE A 196 15.41 9.62 -14.23
N ASN A 197 15.99 9.01 -13.20
CA ASN A 197 17.35 9.30 -12.72
C ASN A 197 18.46 8.62 -13.52
N LYS A 198 18.13 7.91 -14.62
CA LYS A 198 19.08 7.18 -15.49
C LYS A 198 19.94 6.14 -14.74
N THR A 199 19.39 5.55 -13.68
CA THR A 199 20.06 4.52 -12.86
C THR A 199 19.50 3.12 -13.08
N LEU A 200 18.47 2.97 -13.92
CA LEU A 200 17.89 1.69 -14.29
C LEU A 200 18.82 0.94 -15.24
N ASN A 201 19.15 -0.32 -14.92
CA ASN A 201 19.97 -1.14 -15.81
C ASN A 201 19.08 -1.98 -16.77
N SER A 202 19.66 -2.37 -17.92
CA SER A 202 18.95 -3.12 -18.96
C SER A 202 18.49 -4.52 -18.55
N LYS A 203 19.14 -5.12 -17.55
CA LYS A 203 18.74 -6.43 -17.00
C LYS A 203 17.45 -6.28 -16.17
N ALA A 204 17.42 -5.29 -15.27
CA ALA A 204 16.23 -5.00 -14.45
C ALA A 204 15.01 -4.68 -15.34
N TYR A 205 15.21 -3.97 -16.45
CA TYR A 205 14.18 -3.70 -17.43
C TYR A 205 13.54 -4.98 -18.00
N ARG A 206 14.37 -5.92 -18.48
CA ARG A 206 13.87 -7.17 -19.07
C ARG A 206 13.20 -8.08 -18.03
N GLU A 207 13.82 -8.21 -16.86
CA GLU A 207 13.27 -9.01 -15.77
C GLU A 207 11.90 -8.50 -15.32
N GLU A 208 11.72 -7.19 -15.29
CA GLU A 208 10.45 -6.59 -14.88
C GLU A 208 9.33 -6.90 -15.88
N ILE A 209 9.57 -6.76 -17.17
CA ILE A 209 8.59 -7.11 -18.20
C ILE A 209 8.23 -8.60 -18.16
N GLU A 210 9.21 -9.49 -17.99
CA GLU A 210 8.96 -10.93 -17.86
C GLU A 210 8.11 -11.28 -16.63
N ASN A 211 8.28 -10.56 -15.51
CA ASN A 211 7.46 -10.76 -14.32
C ASN A 211 5.96 -10.49 -14.58
N TYR A 212 5.63 -9.57 -15.49
CA TYR A 212 4.25 -9.25 -15.86
C TYR A 212 3.64 -10.17 -16.94
N LYS A 213 4.43 -11.06 -17.53
CA LYS A 213 4.02 -11.88 -18.68
C LYS A 213 2.68 -12.59 -18.50
N LEU A 214 2.49 -13.30 -17.39
CA LEU A 214 1.23 -14.02 -17.13
C LEU A 214 0.05 -13.06 -16.96
N LEU A 215 0.28 -11.92 -16.34
CA LEU A 215 -0.75 -10.88 -16.16
C LEU A 215 -1.14 -10.25 -17.50
N LEU A 216 -0.18 -9.91 -18.33
CA LEU A 216 -0.40 -9.34 -19.67
C LEU A 216 -1.21 -10.30 -20.56
N LEU A 217 -0.84 -11.58 -20.56
CA LEU A 217 -1.59 -12.62 -21.31
C LEU A 217 -3.06 -12.70 -20.93
N GLN A 218 -3.43 -12.38 -19.69
CA GLN A 218 -4.81 -12.38 -19.23
C GLN A 218 -5.68 -11.37 -19.98
N TYR A 219 -5.07 -10.27 -20.46
CA TYR A 219 -5.78 -9.16 -21.11
C TYR A 219 -5.49 -9.05 -22.61
N ASP A 220 -4.30 -9.47 -23.05
CA ASP A 220 -3.87 -9.44 -24.46
C ASP A 220 -3.09 -10.71 -24.80
N LYS A 221 -3.74 -11.66 -25.50
CA LYS A 221 -3.10 -12.91 -25.92
C LYS A 221 -1.92 -12.71 -26.86
N ASP A 222 -1.90 -11.60 -27.58
CA ASP A 222 -0.89 -11.27 -28.59
C ASP A 222 0.20 -10.30 -28.06
N PHE A 223 0.20 -9.98 -26.73
CA PHE A 223 1.09 -8.99 -26.14
C PHE A 223 2.57 -9.20 -26.48
N GLN A 224 3.02 -10.46 -26.69
CA GLN A 224 4.41 -10.77 -27.04
C GLN A 224 4.84 -10.12 -28.37
N LYS A 225 3.90 -9.91 -29.31
CA LYS A 225 4.16 -9.22 -30.57
C LYS A 225 4.44 -7.73 -30.32
N ASN A 226 3.84 -7.17 -29.26
CA ASN A 226 3.93 -5.77 -28.91
C ASN A 226 5.13 -5.47 -27.97
N LEU A 227 5.80 -6.49 -27.40
CA LEU A 227 6.92 -6.30 -26.47
C LEU A 227 8.08 -5.49 -27.07
N ASN A 228 8.37 -5.69 -28.35
CA ASN A 228 9.43 -4.94 -29.05
C ASN A 228 9.08 -3.46 -29.27
N SER A 229 7.79 -3.07 -29.11
CA SER A 229 7.36 -1.67 -29.23
C SER A 229 7.68 -0.84 -28.00
N PHE A 230 7.88 -1.47 -26.83
CA PHE A 230 8.24 -0.79 -25.58
C PHE A 230 9.74 -0.47 -25.47
N SER A 231 10.40 -0.15 -26.59
CA SER A 231 11.83 0.19 -26.61
C SER A 231 12.19 1.48 -25.86
N LYS A 232 11.19 2.25 -25.41
CA LYS A 232 11.36 3.57 -24.81
C LYS A 232 11.51 3.60 -23.29
N GLY A 233 11.24 2.48 -22.59
CA GLY A 233 11.47 2.38 -21.16
C GLY A 233 10.33 1.76 -20.36
N LEU A 234 10.53 1.59 -19.02
CA LEU A 234 9.56 0.99 -18.12
C LEU A 234 8.36 1.91 -17.85
N ILE A 235 8.54 3.22 -17.85
CA ILE A 235 7.41 4.15 -17.63
C ILE A 235 6.39 3.99 -18.76
N GLU A 236 6.82 3.88 -20.02
CA GLU A 236 5.92 3.63 -21.15
C GLU A 236 5.23 2.26 -21.00
N PHE A 237 5.97 1.24 -20.60
CA PHE A 237 5.43 -0.09 -20.34
C PHE A 237 4.40 -0.09 -19.20
N TYR A 238 4.67 0.59 -18.10
CA TYR A 238 3.73 0.67 -16.97
C TYR A 238 2.47 1.45 -17.33
N ASN A 239 2.57 2.51 -18.13
CA ASN A 239 1.40 3.23 -18.67
C ASN A 239 0.53 2.32 -19.54
N TYR A 240 1.15 1.51 -20.39
CA TYR A 240 0.43 0.51 -21.17
C TYR A 240 -0.27 -0.49 -20.23
N LEU A 241 0.43 -1.03 -19.23
CA LEU A 241 -0.10 -1.96 -18.26
C LEU A 241 -1.30 -1.35 -17.50
N ASP A 242 -1.18 -0.12 -17.00
CA ASP A 242 -2.25 0.55 -16.25
C ASP A 242 -3.53 0.69 -17.10
N ASN A 243 -3.40 1.05 -18.37
CA ASN A 243 -4.52 1.11 -19.31
C ASN A 243 -5.10 -0.29 -19.61
N LEU A 244 -4.23 -1.29 -19.77
CA LEU A 244 -4.65 -2.66 -20.03
C LEU A 244 -5.47 -3.25 -18.87
N LEU A 245 -5.09 -2.98 -17.63
CA LEU A 245 -5.80 -3.44 -16.43
C LEU A 245 -7.21 -2.86 -16.29
N LEU A 246 -7.52 -1.77 -16.97
CA LEU A 246 -8.87 -1.19 -17.04
C LEU A 246 -9.73 -1.82 -18.13
N SER A 247 -9.14 -2.60 -19.04
CA SER A 247 -9.87 -3.27 -20.12
C SER A 247 -10.47 -4.63 -19.67
N PRO A 248 -11.47 -5.16 -20.38
CA PRO A 248 -11.95 -6.51 -20.13
C PRO A 248 -10.88 -7.56 -20.45
N LYS A 249 -10.87 -8.65 -19.69
CA LYS A 249 -9.96 -9.77 -19.92
C LYS A 249 -10.23 -10.44 -21.27
N ASP A 250 -9.18 -10.81 -22.00
CA ASP A 250 -9.29 -11.68 -23.20
C ASP A 250 -9.54 -13.11 -22.74
N ILE A 251 -10.67 -13.69 -23.11
CA ILE A 251 -11.09 -15.05 -22.64
C ILE A 251 -10.05 -16.12 -23.04
N ILE A 252 -9.47 -16.02 -24.22
CA ILE A 252 -8.47 -16.98 -24.71
C ILE A 252 -7.15 -16.79 -23.99
N GLY A 253 -6.69 -15.54 -23.88
CA GLY A 253 -5.49 -15.19 -23.15
C GLY A 253 -5.60 -15.51 -21.67
N PHE A 254 -6.76 -15.27 -21.05
CA PHE A 254 -7.00 -15.59 -19.65
C PHE A 254 -6.89 -17.10 -19.39
N LYS A 255 -7.57 -17.93 -20.21
CA LYS A 255 -7.41 -19.39 -20.12
C LYS A 255 -5.95 -19.80 -20.25
N TYR A 256 -5.25 -19.29 -21.26
CA TYR A 256 -3.85 -19.63 -21.52
C TYR A 256 -2.93 -19.20 -20.38
N SER A 257 -3.12 -18.00 -19.82
CA SER A 257 -2.35 -17.54 -18.66
C SER A 257 -2.55 -18.41 -17.42
N LEU A 258 -3.79 -18.90 -17.18
CA LEU A 258 -4.09 -19.83 -16.09
C LEU A 258 -3.40 -21.18 -16.28
N GLU A 259 -3.40 -21.73 -17.48
CA GLU A 259 -2.74 -22.98 -17.81
C GLU A 259 -1.22 -22.89 -17.67
N LEU A 260 -0.61 -21.78 -18.12
CA LEU A 260 0.82 -21.53 -17.95
C LEU A 260 1.19 -21.38 -16.46
N ALA A 261 0.45 -20.56 -15.71
CA ALA A 261 0.67 -20.37 -14.28
C ALA A 261 0.52 -21.70 -13.52
N PHE A 262 -0.44 -22.51 -13.88
CA PHE A 262 -0.63 -23.84 -13.30
C PHE A 262 0.55 -24.78 -13.61
N ASN A 263 1.08 -24.76 -14.84
CA ASN A 263 2.24 -25.58 -15.21
C ASN A 263 3.49 -25.24 -14.40
N ILE A 264 3.67 -23.97 -14.00
CA ILE A 264 4.77 -23.57 -13.10
C ILE A 264 4.59 -24.19 -11.71
N LEU A 265 3.31 -24.40 -11.28
CA LEU A 265 2.98 -24.94 -9.96
C LEU A 265 2.95 -26.46 -9.88
N LYS A 266 2.92 -27.18 -11.00
CA LYS A 266 2.59 -28.63 -11.06
C LYS A 266 3.39 -29.51 -10.10
N ASP A 267 4.67 -29.16 -9.84
CA ASP A 267 5.55 -29.94 -8.99
C ASP A 267 5.37 -29.63 -7.47
N HIS A 268 4.53 -28.65 -7.15
CA HIS A 268 4.25 -28.17 -5.78
C HIS A 268 2.82 -28.49 -5.33
N ILE A 269 2.05 -29.20 -6.12
CA ILE A 269 0.62 -29.47 -5.87
C ILE A 269 0.30 -30.95 -5.91
N SER A 270 -0.71 -31.36 -5.13
CA SER A 270 -1.19 -32.73 -5.11
C SER A 270 -2.02 -33.10 -6.36
N ASN A 271 -2.14 -34.41 -6.66
CA ASN A 271 -3.01 -34.88 -7.73
C ASN A 271 -4.47 -34.40 -7.58
N ARG A 272 -5.00 -34.34 -6.35
CA ARG A 272 -6.35 -33.86 -6.07
C ARG A 272 -6.51 -32.38 -6.45
N GLU A 273 -5.53 -31.55 -6.10
CA GLU A 273 -5.54 -30.13 -6.45
C GLU A 273 -5.43 -29.92 -7.96
N SER A 274 -4.58 -30.72 -8.62
CA SER A 274 -4.47 -30.73 -10.08
C SER A 274 -5.77 -31.08 -10.77
N LEU A 275 -6.46 -32.13 -10.33
CA LEU A 275 -7.74 -32.56 -10.91
C LEU A 275 -8.81 -31.48 -10.71
N TYR A 276 -8.87 -30.85 -9.54
CA TYR A 276 -9.84 -29.78 -9.28
C TYR A 276 -9.61 -28.55 -10.16
N PHE A 277 -8.34 -28.12 -10.32
CA PHE A 277 -8.03 -27.01 -11.22
C PHE A 277 -8.43 -27.31 -12.67
N LYS A 278 -8.07 -28.51 -13.19
CA LYS A 278 -8.43 -28.93 -14.54
C LYS A 278 -9.95 -28.98 -14.74
N LYS A 279 -10.70 -29.39 -13.72
CA LYS A 279 -12.18 -29.36 -13.75
C LYS A 279 -12.67 -27.93 -13.96
N LEU A 280 -12.17 -26.95 -13.19
CA LEU A 280 -12.57 -25.54 -13.32
C LEU A 280 -12.27 -24.99 -14.73
N ILE A 281 -11.12 -25.33 -15.30
CA ILE A 281 -10.77 -24.92 -16.68
C ILE A 281 -11.72 -25.53 -17.71
N ASN A 282 -12.05 -26.84 -17.60
CA ASN A 282 -12.95 -27.52 -18.51
C ASN A 282 -14.40 -26.99 -18.43
N GLU A 283 -14.83 -26.59 -17.23
CA GLU A 283 -16.14 -25.98 -16.98
C GLU A 283 -16.14 -24.46 -17.34
N LYS A 284 -15.05 -23.91 -17.85
CA LYS A 284 -14.86 -22.49 -18.22
C LYS A 284 -15.05 -21.52 -17.03
N GLU A 285 -14.87 -22.00 -15.81
CA GLU A 285 -14.96 -21.23 -14.55
C GLU A 285 -13.62 -20.51 -14.25
N TYR A 286 -13.16 -19.68 -15.19
CA TYR A 286 -11.80 -19.08 -15.15
C TYR A 286 -11.56 -18.18 -13.95
N GLU A 287 -12.54 -17.41 -13.51
CA GLU A 287 -12.39 -16.58 -12.29
C GLU A 287 -12.24 -17.44 -11.03
N LYS A 288 -13.01 -18.53 -10.93
CA LYS A 288 -12.84 -19.50 -9.83
C LYS A 288 -11.49 -20.21 -9.91
N ALA A 289 -11.02 -20.53 -11.12
CA ALA A 289 -9.70 -21.10 -11.33
C ALA A 289 -8.60 -20.14 -10.90
N LYS A 290 -8.71 -18.82 -11.18
CA LYS A 290 -7.77 -17.77 -10.73
C LYS A 290 -7.74 -17.69 -9.20
N VAL A 291 -8.90 -17.62 -8.55
CA VAL A 291 -9.00 -17.62 -7.09
C VAL A 291 -8.39 -18.86 -6.47
N TYR A 292 -8.62 -20.03 -7.09
CA TYR A 292 -8.05 -21.29 -6.60
C TYR A 292 -6.53 -21.33 -6.78
N LEU A 293 -6.03 -20.93 -7.94
CA LEU A 293 -4.60 -20.82 -8.23
C LEU A 293 -3.90 -19.86 -7.24
N THR A 294 -4.52 -18.74 -6.92
CA THR A 294 -4.02 -17.80 -5.90
C THR A 294 -3.85 -18.48 -4.54
N LYS A 295 -4.79 -19.33 -4.13
CA LYS A 295 -4.66 -20.11 -2.89
C LYS A 295 -3.50 -21.12 -2.94
N LEU A 296 -3.24 -21.72 -4.10
CA LEU A 296 -2.13 -22.66 -4.28
C LEU A 296 -0.79 -21.95 -4.22
N VAL A 297 -0.64 -20.81 -4.92
CA VAL A 297 0.60 -20.00 -4.89
C VAL A 297 0.93 -19.55 -3.46
N LYS A 298 -0.07 -19.13 -2.68
CA LYS A 298 0.12 -18.69 -1.27
C LYS A 298 0.61 -19.79 -0.32
N LYS A 299 0.56 -21.06 -0.71
CA LYS A 299 1.15 -22.18 0.06
C LYS A 299 2.67 -22.28 -0.15
N ILE A 300 3.20 -21.70 -1.20
CA ILE A 300 4.61 -21.73 -1.55
C ILE A 300 5.33 -20.61 -0.81
N LYS A 301 6.35 -20.96 -0.04
CA LYS A 301 7.11 -19.99 0.79
C LYS A 301 7.80 -18.92 -0.07
N PHE A 302 8.34 -19.31 -1.23
CA PHE A 302 9.02 -18.43 -2.17
C PHE A 302 8.55 -18.72 -3.60
N PRO A 303 7.36 -18.22 -4.01
CA PRO A 303 6.89 -18.45 -5.36
C PRO A 303 7.73 -17.68 -6.38
N PRO A 304 7.84 -18.15 -7.63
CA PRO A 304 8.40 -17.37 -8.73
C PRO A 304 7.75 -15.99 -8.82
N LYS A 305 8.54 -14.95 -9.13
CA LYS A 305 8.06 -13.56 -9.17
C LYS A 305 6.89 -13.37 -10.14
N GLU A 306 6.93 -13.99 -11.31
CA GLU A 306 5.85 -13.96 -12.30
C GLU A 306 4.52 -14.47 -11.76
N LEU A 307 4.53 -15.48 -10.87
CA LEU A 307 3.32 -15.94 -10.18
C LEU A 307 2.87 -14.93 -9.12
N SER A 308 3.80 -14.33 -8.38
CA SER A 308 3.49 -13.30 -7.39
C SER A 308 2.82 -12.10 -8.05
N TYR A 309 3.36 -11.62 -9.17
CA TYR A 309 2.77 -10.53 -9.97
C TYR A 309 1.40 -10.93 -10.52
N TYR A 310 1.28 -12.15 -11.05
CA TYR A 310 0.03 -12.64 -11.60
C TYR A 310 -1.11 -12.69 -10.58
N ILE A 311 -0.83 -13.10 -9.33
CA ILE A 311 -1.85 -13.22 -8.27
C ILE A 311 -2.08 -11.94 -7.47
N SER A 312 -1.22 -10.92 -7.63
CA SER A 312 -1.37 -9.63 -6.95
C SER A 312 -2.56 -8.83 -7.48
N GLN A 313 -2.92 -9.07 -8.74
CA GLN A 313 -4.07 -8.47 -9.42
C GLN A 313 -5.28 -9.41 -9.41
N PRO A 314 -6.50 -8.87 -9.19
CA PRO A 314 -7.73 -9.65 -9.13
C PRO A 314 -8.10 -10.34 -10.44
#